data_058fbcc69de38a4cdcce13fb962ca2a7
#
_entry.id   058fbcc69de38a4cdcce13fb962ca2a7
#
_cell.length_a   1.000
_cell.length_b   1.000
_cell.length_c   1.000
_cell.angle_alpha   90.00
_cell.angle_beta   90.00
_cell.angle_gamma   90.00
#
_symmetry.space_group_name_H-M   'P 1'
#
loop_
_entity.id
_entity.type
_entity.pdbx_description
1 polymer ?
#
loop_
_entity_poly.entity_id
_entity_poly.type
_entity_poly.pdbx_seq_one_letter_code
_entity_poly.pdbx_strand_id
1 'polypeptide(L)'
;MKLGRFAAGIAGLLGSIDALAQQPPKPKTDPRVERVKQELIADVEGQAKQVQEITDQIFSFGELGFQEVETSKYLTTILRRNGFTVEDGYAGIPTAWVATWGSGKPVIALGSDIDAIPQASQMPGVACRLPMVEGAPGHGEGHNSGQAVVVAAALAIKRVLERDKLSGTIKIWPGVAEEQLGTKAFFAREGLFRDVDVSFFTHVWDQFTTPWGAPNEYSGLVSVVYSFQGVSAHGAGAPWRGRSALDAVELMNIGWNFRREHLRLEHRSHYVIRDGGDQPNVVPSTASVWYFLRELDPPKIRDLWALADSVAQGAALMTGTKLESVRTIGAAWPPHFNRPVAEALAANIKRVGMPKWSANDVAFAKAIQHELKVKEQGLDTIARGLDAPPKEEDRKGGGSDDIGDVSWNVPTV
;
A
#
# COMPACT_ATOMS: atom_id res chain seq x y z
N MET A 1 -28.35 0.05 68.48
CA MET A 1 -29.20 1.21 68.87
C MET A 1 -29.59 1.89 67.61
N LYS A 2 -30.81 1.60 67.16
CA LYS A 2 -32.05 2.38 67.12
C LYS A 2 -31.95 3.68 66.33
N LEU A 3 -32.62 3.67 65.16
CA LEU A 3 -33.72 4.54 64.69
C LEU A 3 -33.26 5.92 64.19
N GLY A 4 -33.73 6.45 63.11
CA GLY A 4 -35.07 6.43 62.56
C GLY A 4 -35.22 7.00 61.16
N ARG A 5 -36.30 6.59 60.57
CA ARG A 5 -36.88 7.02 59.28
C ARG A 5 -37.28 8.51 59.34
N PHE A 6 -37.16 9.18 58.17
CA PHE A 6 -38.21 10.07 57.66
C PHE A 6 -38.25 10.04 56.15
N ALA A 7 -39.37 9.65 55.61
CA ALA A 7 -39.78 9.73 54.24
C ALA A 7 -40.71 10.95 54.06
N ALA A 8 -40.47 11.72 52.96
CA ALA A 8 -41.47 12.54 52.26
C ALA A 8 -40.78 13.05 51.02
N GLY A 9 -41.05 12.67 49.85
CA GLY A 9 -42.16 12.82 48.98
C GLY A 9 -42.11 14.18 48.23
N ILE A 10 -41.40 14.27 47.07
CA ILE A 10 -41.76 15.26 46.06
C ILE A 10 -41.65 14.53 44.70
N ALA A 11 -42.82 14.14 44.19
CA ALA A 11 -42.99 13.81 42.77
C ALA A 11 -43.07 15.13 42.01
N GLY A 12 -42.02 15.45 41.23
CA GLY A 12 -41.98 16.61 40.36
C GLY A 12 -41.68 16.18 38.95
N LEU A 13 -42.63 16.37 38.06
CA LEU A 13 -42.60 16.17 36.62
C LEU A 13 -41.23 16.54 36.01
N LEU A 14 -40.49 15.55 35.56
CA LEU A 14 -39.48 15.73 34.51
C LEU A 14 -40.10 15.26 33.20
N GLY A 15 -40.72 16.20 32.50
CA GLY A 15 -41.06 16.03 31.11
C GLY A 15 -39.77 15.82 30.32
N SER A 16 -39.64 14.65 29.72
CA SER A 16 -38.63 14.33 28.72
C SER A 16 -38.81 15.27 27.52
N ILE A 17 -38.01 16.33 27.50
CA ILE A 17 -37.80 17.09 26.26
C ILE A 17 -36.84 16.24 25.42
N ASP A 18 -37.39 15.34 24.59
CA ASP A 18 -36.72 14.81 23.44
C ASP A 18 -36.41 15.99 22.48
N ALA A 19 -35.29 16.66 22.74
CA ALA A 19 -34.70 17.53 21.78
C ALA A 19 -34.24 16.66 20.63
N LEU A 20 -35.13 16.38 19.67
CA LEU A 20 -34.78 15.97 18.34
C LEU A 20 -33.80 17.02 17.79
N ALA A 21 -32.51 16.73 17.93
CA ALA A 21 -31.46 17.46 17.23
C ALA A 21 -31.76 17.32 15.76
N GLN A 22 -32.48 18.28 15.18
CA GLN A 22 -32.67 18.38 13.76
C GLN A 22 -31.28 18.46 13.15
N GLN A 23 -30.90 17.41 12.42
CA GLN A 23 -29.69 17.47 11.58
C GLN A 23 -29.81 18.72 10.70
N PRO A 24 -28.77 19.54 10.62
CA PRO A 24 -28.80 20.69 9.74
C PRO A 24 -29.20 20.23 8.34
N PRO A 25 -30.05 20.97 7.63
CA PRO A 25 -30.51 20.60 6.31
C PRO A 25 -29.28 20.37 5.42
N LYS A 26 -29.22 19.21 4.76
CA LYS A 26 -28.15 18.90 3.82
C LYS A 26 -28.03 20.09 2.84
N PRO A 27 -26.84 20.66 2.64
CA PRO A 27 -26.67 21.76 1.73
C PRO A 27 -27.24 21.36 0.37
N LYS A 28 -28.06 22.22 -0.23
CA LYS A 28 -28.60 21.98 -1.57
C LYS A 28 -27.41 21.89 -2.52
N THR A 29 -27.25 20.74 -3.15
CA THR A 29 -26.17 20.54 -4.12
C THR A 29 -26.34 21.52 -5.28
N ASP A 30 -25.28 22.20 -5.66
CA ASP A 30 -25.29 23.09 -6.82
C ASP A 30 -25.66 22.30 -8.09
N PRO A 31 -26.69 22.67 -8.85
CA PRO A 31 -27.09 21.97 -10.07
C PRO A 31 -25.95 21.83 -11.09
N ARG A 32 -25.01 22.80 -11.12
CA ARG A 32 -23.81 22.71 -11.96
C ARG A 32 -22.90 21.57 -11.55
N VAL A 33 -22.67 21.40 -10.26
CA VAL A 33 -21.84 20.29 -9.73
C VAL A 33 -22.50 18.96 -10.04
N GLU A 34 -23.81 18.83 -9.89
CA GLU A 34 -24.55 17.61 -10.24
C GLU A 34 -24.42 17.25 -11.72
N ARG A 35 -24.56 18.25 -12.61
CA ARG A 35 -24.35 18.03 -14.04
C ARG A 35 -22.93 17.56 -14.35
N VAL A 36 -21.92 18.22 -13.80
CA VAL A 36 -20.52 17.86 -14.02
C VAL A 36 -20.24 16.43 -13.55
N LYS A 37 -20.80 16.03 -12.41
CA LYS A 37 -20.66 14.64 -11.93
C LYS A 37 -21.25 13.61 -12.89
N GLN A 38 -22.42 13.88 -13.46
CA GLN A 38 -23.04 12.99 -14.44
C GLN A 38 -22.21 12.91 -15.74
N GLU A 39 -21.70 14.05 -16.20
CA GLU A 39 -20.83 14.11 -17.39
C GLU A 39 -19.51 13.34 -17.16
N LEU A 40 -18.89 13.48 -15.99
CA LEU A 40 -17.68 12.72 -15.65
C LEU A 40 -17.92 11.21 -15.61
N ILE A 41 -19.05 10.77 -15.07
CA ILE A 41 -19.40 9.33 -15.06
C ILE A 41 -19.52 8.82 -16.50
N ALA A 42 -20.30 9.50 -17.34
CA ALA A 42 -20.50 9.10 -18.74
C ALA A 42 -19.17 9.12 -19.52
N ASP A 43 -18.30 10.09 -19.24
CA ASP A 43 -17.02 10.23 -19.90
C ASP A 43 -16.04 9.10 -19.53
N VAL A 44 -16.00 8.72 -18.25
CA VAL A 44 -15.21 7.56 -17.78
C VAL A 44 -15.76 6.24 -18.34
N GLU A 45 -17.09 6.06 -18.35
CA GLU A 45 -17.71 4.89 -18.99
C GLU A 45 -17.35 4.79 -20.48
N GLY A 46 -17.31 5.91 -21.19
CA GLY A 46 -16.88 5.99 -22.58
C GLY A 46 -15.41 5.59 -22.82
N GLN A 47 -14.58 5.57 -21.78
CA GLN A 47 -13.18 5.18 -21.82
C GLN A 47 -12.94 3.70 -21.47
N ALA A 48 -13.97 2.89 -21.22
CA ALA A 48 -13.87 1.52 -20.74
C ALA A 48 -12.89 0.67 -21.57
N LYS A 49 -12.93 0.79 -22.92
CA LYS A 49 -12.02 0.08 -23.81
C LYS A 49 -10.55 0.49 -23.59
N GLN A 50 -10.29 1.78 -23.46
CA GLN A 50 -8.93 2.30 -23.23
C GLN A 50 -8.41 1.85 -21.86
N VAL A 51 -9.25 1.85 -20.83
CA VAL A 51 -8.90 1.35 -19.50
C VAL A 51 -8.50 -0.12 -19.57
N GLN A 52 -9.29 -0.94 -20.27
CA GLN A 52 -8.98 -2.36 -20.46
C GLN A 52 -7.65 -2.54 -21.22
N GLU A 53 -7.44 -1.82 -22.32
CA GLU A 53 -6.21 -1.89 -23.12
C GLU A 53 -4.98 -1.51 -22.29
N ILE A 54 -5.06 -0.48 -21.44
CA ILE A 54 -3.96 -0.09 -20.56
C ILE A 54 -3.70 -1.18 -19.50
N THR A 55 -4.75 -1.70 -18.88
CA THR A 55 -4.66 -2.75 -17.87
C THR A 55 -4.00 -4.02 -18.44
N ASP A 56 -4.43 -4.47 -19.61
CA ASP A 56 -3.91 -5.66 -20.28
C ASP A 56 -2.46 -5.48 -20.72
N GLN A 57 -2.13 -4.27 -21.21
CA GLN A 57 -0.77 -3.99 -21.66
C GLN A 57 0.22 -3.99 -20.51
N ILE A 58 -0.11 -3.32 -19.39
CA ILE A 58 0.75 -3.32 -18.19
C ILE A 58 0.85 -4.75 -17.63
N PHE A 59 -0.27 -5.50 -17.58
CA PHE A 59 -0.24 -6.90 -17.17
C PHE A 59 0.74 -7.73 -18.00
N SER A 60 0.82 -7.47 -19.30
CA SER A 60 1.73 -8.21 -20.21
C SER A 60 3.20 -7.91 -20.00
N PHE A 61 3.56 -6.74 -19.46
CA PHE A 61 4.94 -6.37 -19.19
C PHE A 61 5.48 -7.09 -17.93
N GLY A 62 4.73 -7.09 -16.84
CA GLY A 62 5.07 -7.80 -15.60
C GLY A 62 6.47 -7.47 -15.08
N GLU A 63 6.80 -6.18 -14.93
CA GLU A 63 8.14 -5.70 -14.59
C GLU A 63 8.31 -5.53 -13.08
N LEU A 64 9.45 -5.97 -12.54
CA LEU A 64 9.80 -5.81 -11.13
C LEU A 64 10.11 -4.36 -10.78
N GLY A 65 10.03 -4.04 -9.50
CA GLY A 65 10.38 -2.72 -8.98
C GLY A 65 11.78 -2.25 -9.41
N PHE A 66 11.88 -0.99 -9.80
CA PHE A 66 13.02 -0.32 -10.46
C PHE A 66 13.36 -0.84 -11.87
N GLN A 67 12.54 -1.71 -12.44
CA GLN A 67 12.70 -2.27 -13.78
C GLN A 67 11.48 -2.00 -14.67
N GLU A 68 10.56 -1.14 -14.27
CA GLU A 68 9.29 -0.82 -14.93
C GLU A 68 9.50 0.07 -16.18
N VAL A 69 10.41 -0.35 -17.07
CA VAL A 69 10.87 0.45 -18.21
C VAL A 69 9.79 0.56 -19.29
N GLU A 70 9.22 -0.55 -19.72
CA GLU A 70 8.18 -0.55 -20.75
C GLU A 70 6.85 0.00 -20.20
N THR A 71 6.52 -0.29 -18.95
CA THR A 71 5.35 0.27 -18.27
C THR A 71 5.41 1.80 -18.22
N SER A 72 6.52 2.36 -17.74
CA SER A 72 6.72 3.81 -17.64
C SER A 72 6.71 4.48 -19.01
N LYS A 73 7.40 3.91 -20.01
CA LYS A 73 7.41 4.39 -21.39
C LYS A 73 6.01 4.37 -22.04
N TYR A 74 5.24 3.31 -21.79
CA TYR A 74 3.88 3.17 -22.32
C TYR A 74 2.96 4.24 -21.72
N LEU A 75 2.91 4.37 -20.41
CA LEU A 75 2.08 5.34 -19.71
C LEU A 75 2.45 6.78 -20.05
N THR A 76 3.73 7.14 -20.03
CA THR A 76 4.19 8.49 -20.38
C THR A 76 3.92 8.83 -21.83
N THR A 77 3.95 7.85 -22.75
CA THR A 77 3.57 8.05 -24.15
C THR A 77 2.09 8.42 -24.28
N ILE A 78 1.20 7.72 -23.56
CA ILE A 78 -0.23 8.05 -23.52
C ILE A 78 -0.44 9.47 -23.00
N LEU A 79 0.20 9.83 -21.88
CA LEU A 79 0.04 11.14 -21.24
C LEU A 79 0.55 12.28 -22.10
N ARG A 80 1.71 12.14 -22.75
CA ARG A 80 2.23 13.13 -23.73
C ARG A 80 1.29 13.33 -24.90
N ARG A 81 0.75 12.26 -25.48
CA ARG A 81 -0.23 12.32 -26.58
C ARG A 81 -1.50 13.06 -26.19
N ASN A 82 -1.81 13.07 -24.88
CA ASN A 82 -2.97 13.79 -24.32
C ASN A 82 -2.61 15.17 -23.76
N GLY A 83 -1.43 15.71 -24.08
CA GLY A 83 -1.03 17.08 -23.77
C GLY A 83 -0.50 17.30 -22.36
N PHE A 84 -0.12 16.25 -21.64
CA PHE A 84 0.59 16.38 -20.37
C PHE A 84 2.08 16.65 -20.63
N THR A 85 2.66 17.54 -19.84
CA THR A 85 4.12 17.67 -19.72
C THR A 85 4.62 16.60 -18.79
N VAL A 86 5.59 15.79 -19.22
CA VAL A 86 6.13 14.68 -18.45
C VAL A 86 7.60 14.92 -18.13
N GLU A 87 7.93 14.89 -16.86
CA GLU A 87 9.28 14.87 -16.32
C GLU A 87 9.65 13.40 -16.05
N ASP A 88 10.61 12.85 -16.83
CA ASP A 88 11.12 11.50 -16.64
C ASP A 88 12.29 11.48 -15.66
N GLY A 89 12.53 10.34 -15.05
CA GLY A 89 13.64 10.15 -14.09
C GLY A 89 13.46 10.95 -12.82
N TYR A 90 12.21 11.20 -12.40
CA TYR A 90 11.91 11.99 -11.21
C TYR A 90 12.61 11.43 -9.97
N ALA A 91 13.06 12.30 -9.08
CA ALA A 91 13.83 11.96 -7.89
C ALA A 91 15.13 11.17 -8.16
N GLY A 92 15.64 11.18 -9.39
CA GLY A 92 16.81 10.41 -9.82
C GLY A 92 16.55 8.91 -10.04
N ILE A 93 15.28 8.51 -10.10
CA ILE A 93 14.86 7.12 -10.32
C ILE A 93 14.47 6.94 -11.79
N PRO A 94 15.19 6.11 -12.57
CA PRO A 94 15.03 6.03 -14.02
C PRO A 94 13.63 5.68 -14.51
N THR A 95 12.89 4.87 -13.76
CA THR A 95 11.53 4.44 -14.10
C THR A 95 10.43 5.33 -13.52
N ALA A 96 10.82 6.30 -12.66
CA ALA A 96 9.88 7.27 -12.08
C ALA A 96 9.64 8.45 -13.03
N TRP A 97 8.44 9.00 -12.98
CA TRP A 97 8.04 10.15 -13.77
C TRP A 97 6.92 10.95 -13.09
N VAL A 98 6.76 12.18 -13.48
CA VAL A 98 5.62 13.04 -13.08
C VAL A 98 5.03 13.67 -14.33
N ALA A 99 3.73 13.51 -14.52
CA ALA A 99 3.00 14.14 -15.62
C ALA A 99 2.11 15.26 -15.08
N THR A 100 2.22 16.44 -15.66
CA THR A 100 1.48 17.63 -15.22
C THR A 100 0.69 18.24 -16.37
N TRP A 101 -0.56 18.62 -16.08
CA TRP A 101 -1.39 19.36 -17.00
C TRP A 101 -2.14 20.48 -16.26
N GLY A 102 -2.38 21.61 -16.97
CA GLY A 102 -3.10 22.74 -16.45
C GLY A 102 -2.23 23.70 -15.63
N SER A 103 -2.86 24.64 -14.93
CA SER A 103 -2.17 25.62 -14.09
C SER A 103 -3.10 26.21 -13.03
N GLY A 104 -2.51 26.65 -11.92
CA GLY A 104 -3.23 27.26 -10.81
C GLY A 104 -3.87 26.22 -9.88
N LYS A 105 -4.70 26.69 -8.98
CA LYS A 105 -5.35 25.90 -7.93
C LYS A 105 -6.78 25.50 -8.34
N PRO A 106 -7.28 24.34 -7.81
CA PRO A 106 -6.58 23.38 -6.98
C PRO A 106 -5.55 22.55 -7.74
N VAL A 107 -4.53 22.03 -7.04
CA VAL A 107 -3.61 21.02 -7.56
C VAL A 107 -4.04 19.65 -7.04
N ILE A 108 -4.45 18.79 -7.97
CA ILE A 108 -4.94 17.44 -7.68
C ILE A 108 -3.89 16.43 -8.14
N ALA A 109 -3.40 15.62 -7.25
CA ALA A 109 -2.49 14.51 -7.56
C ALA A 109 -3.25 13.19 -7.64
N LEU A 110 -2.91 12.37 -8.63
CA LEU A 110 -3.49 11.05 -8.86
C LEU A 110 -2.34 10.04 -8.99
N GLY A 111 -2.39 8.96 -8.23
CA GLY A 111 -1.35 7.96 -8.21
C GLY A 111 -1.85 6.52 -8.08
N SER A 112 -1.00 5.59 -8.47
CA SER A 112 -1.14 4.16 -8.25
C SER A 112 0.19 3.46 -8.52
N ASP A 113 0.38 2.29 -7.94
CA ASP A 113 1.57 1.46 -8.13
C ASP A 113 1.61 0.82 -9.52
N ILE A 114 2.81 0.45 -9.97
CA ILE A 114 3.02 -0.07 -11.33
C ILE A 114 3.96 -1.29 -11.40
N ASP A 115 4.60 -1.67 -10.32
CA ASP A 115 5.52 -2.81 -10.30
C ASP A 115 4.82 -4.16 -10.09
N ALA A 116 5.53 -5.23 -10.38
CA ALA A 116 5.10 -6.61 -10.27
C ALA A 116 5.90 -7.36 -9.21
N ILE A 117 5.39 -8.51 -8.75
CA ILE A 117 6.06 -9.39 -7.81
C ILE A 117 6.79 -10.54 -8.53
N PRO A 118 7.88 -11.09 -7.92
CA PRO A 118 8.62 -12.21 -8.50
C PRO A 118 7.74 -13.47 -8.63
N GLN A 119 8.00 -14.28 -9.67
CA GLN A 119 7.40 -15.61 -9.88
C GLN A 119 5.85 -15.63 -9.93
N ALA A 120 5.23 -14.50 -10.25
CA ALA A 120 3.77 -14.34 -10.29
C ALA A 120 3.19 -14.31 -11.71
N SER A 121 3.96 -14.69 -12.73
CA SER A 121 3.44 -14.82 -14.10
C SER A 121 2.20 -15.71 -14.12
N GLN A 122 1.13 -15.26 -14.77
CA GLN A 122 -0.16 -15.94 -14.79
C GLN A 122 -0.85 -15.75 -16.13
N MET A 123 -1.43 -16.83 -16.66
CA MET A 123 -2.29 -16.77 -17.85
C MET A 123 -3.60 -16.05 -17.50
N PRO A 124 -3.99 -14.98 -18.22
CA PRO A 124 -5.26 -14.29 -17.95
C PRO A 124 -6.45 -15.18 -18.25
N GLY A 125 -7.53 -15.01 -17.49
CA GLY A 125 -8.77 -15.77 -17.68
C GLY A 125 -8.74 -17.24 -17.22
N VAL A 126 -7.68 -17.65 -16.53
CA VAL A 126 -7.52 -19.01 -15.97
C VAL A 126 -7.53 -18.95 -14.45
N ALA A 127 -8.39 -19.74 -13.82
CA ALA A 127 -8.56 -19.70 -12.36
C ALA A 127 -7.44 -20.44 -11.61
N CYS A 128 -6.89 -21.51 -12.16
CA CYS A 128 -5.77 -22.24 -11.56
C CYS A 128 -4.43 -21.58 -11.88
N ARG A 129 -3.39 -21.91 -11.09
CA ARG A 129 -2.03 -21.46 -11.39
C ARG A 129 -1.57 -22.02 -12.75
N LEU A 130 -1.34 -21.12 -13.68
CA LEU A 130 -0.83 -21.41 -15.01
C LEU A 130 0.05 -20.24 -15.48
N PRO A 131 1.38 -20.27 -15.26
CA PRO A 131 2.26 -19.20 -15.71
C PRO A 131 2.24 -19.05 -17.24
N MET A 132 2.26 -17.81 -17.74
CA MET A 132 2.60 -17.56 -19.16
C MET A 132 4.06 -17.87 -19.43
N VAL A 133 4.94 -17.49 -18.50
CA VAL A 133 6.38 -17.76 -18.54
C VAL A 133 6.80 -18.24 -17.16
N GLU A 134 7.32 -19.47 -17.07
CA GLU A 134 7.72 -20.08 -15.80
C GLU A 134 8.81 -19.24 -15.11
N GLY A 135 8.63 -18.96 -13.83
CA GLY A 135 9.55 -18.18 -13.01
C GLY A 135 9.57 -16.66 -13.29
N ALA A 136 8.82 -16.19 -14.28
CA ALA A 136 8.74 -14.76 -14.58
C ALA A 136 7.89 -13.99 -13.55
N PRO A 137 8.12 -12.67 -13.39
CA PRO A 137 7.29 -11.81 -12.56
C PRO A 137 5.88 -11.63 -13.14
N GLY A 138 4.96 -11.11 -12.34
CA GLY A 138 3.60 -10.81 -12.75
C GLY A 138 2.85 -9.95 -11.72
N HIS A 139 1.72 -9.40 -12.13
CA HIS A 139 0.89 -8.53 -11.31
C HIS A 139 -0.03 -9.34 -10.37
N GLY A 140 0.55 -9.91 -9.32
CA GLY A 140 -0.21 -10.68 -8.32
C GLY A 140 -1.08 -9.83 -7.40
N GLU A 141 -0.74 -8.55 -7.23
CA GLU A 141 -1.47 -7.58 -6.40
C GLU A 141 -2.29 -6.55 -7.20
N GLY A 142 -2.39 -6.71 -8.53
CA GLY A 142 -3.26 -5.91 -9.38
C GLY A 142 -2.77 -4.50 -9.69
N HIS A 143 -1.49 -4.19 -9.51
CA HIS A 143 -0.87 -2.89 -9.84
C HIS A 143 -1.01 -2.51 -11.32
N ASN A 144 -1.26 -3.47 -12.19
CA ASN A 144 -1.51 -3.23 -13.61
C ASN A 144 -2.80 -2.43 -13.90
N SER A 145 -3.76 -2.37 -12.96
CA SER A 145 -5.08 -1.75 -13.18
C SER A 145 -5.16 -0.30 -12.69
N GLY A 146 -4.42 0.07 -11.66
CA GLY A 146 -4.58 1.35 -10.99
C GLY A 146 -4.24 2.55 -11.89
N GLN A 147 -3.14 2.50 -12.63
CA GLN A 147 -2.78 3.59 -13.55
C GLN A 147 -3.76 3.74 -14.73
N ALA A 148 -4.43 2.67 -15.14
CA ALA A 148 -5.49 2.77 -16.14
C ALA A 148 -6.66 3.62 -15.63
N VAL A 149 -7.07 3.42 -14.36
CA VAL A 149 -8.08 4.22 -13.67
C VAL A 149 -7.63 5.67 -13.50
N VAL A 150 -6.38 5.89 -13.09
CA VAL A 150 -5.77 7.22 -12.92
C VAL A 150 -5.77 8.00 -14.25
N VAL A 151 -5.34 7.38 -15.34
CA VAL A 151 -5.32 7.99 -16.68
C VAL A 151 -6.74 8.38 -17.11
N ALA A 152 -7.73 7.49 -16.99
CA ALA A 152 -9.10 7.77 -17.36
C ALA A 152 -9.70 8.93 -16.54
N ALA A 153 -9.47 8.94 -15.23
CA ALA A 153 -9.92 10.01 -14.35
C ALA A 153 -9.27 11.36 -14.72
N ALA A 154 -7.96 11.37 -14.95
CA ALA A 154 -7.24 12.58 -15.33
C ALA A 154 -7.71 13.17 -16.65
N LEU A 155 -7.95 12.33 -17.67
CA LEU A 155 -8.46 12.77 -18.96
C LEU A 155 -9.89 13.32 -18.86
N ALA A 156 -10.73 12.70 -18.04
CA ALA A 156 -12.09 13.18 -17.80
C ALA A 156 -12.08 14.54 -17.07
N ILE A 157 -11.29 14.69 -16.02
CA ILE A 157 -11.11 15.96 -15.29
C ILE A 157 -10.57 17.05 -16.24
N LYS A 158 -9.51 16.74 -17.00
CA LYS A 158 -8.93 17.65 -17.99
C LYS A 158 -9.98 18.20 -18.93
N ARG A 159 -10.83 17.34 -19.54
CA ARG A 159 -11.89 17.77 -20.47
C ARG A 159 -12.88 18.75 -19.83
N VAL A 160 -13.25 18.51 -18.58
CA VAL A 160 -14.15 19.43 -17.85
C VAL A 160 -13.47 20.76 -17.57
N LEU A 161 -12.22 20.77 -17.12
CA LEU A 161 -11.48 22.01 -16.84
C LEU A 161 -11.30 22.84 -18.11
N GLU A 162 -10.95 22.22 -19.25
CA GLU A 162 -10.82 22.89 -20.55
C GLU A 162 -12.14 23.47 -21.02
N ARG A 163 -13.20 22.68 -21.04
CA ARG A 163 -14.52 23.08 -21.52
C ARG A 163 -15.11 24.26 -20.73
N ASP A 164 -15.02 24.13 -19.39
CA ASP A 164 -15.63 25.14 -18.49
C ASP A 164 -14.65 26.26 -18.14
N LYS A 165 -13.44 26.26 -18.73
CA LYS A 165 -12.37 27.25 -18.51
C LYS A 165 -12.07 27.42 -17.02
N LEU A 166 -11.98 26.30 -16.29
CA LEU A 166 -11.68 26.30 -14.87
C LEU A 166 -10.17 26.26 -14.66
N SER A 167 -9.70 27.00 -13.64
CA SER A 167 -8.34 26.86 -13.13
C SER A 167 -8.17 25.52 -12.41
N GLY A 168 -7.01 24.92 -12.53
CA GLY A 168 -6.62 23.72 -11.83
C GLY A 168 -5.41 23.05 -12.46
N THR A 169 -4.69 22.29 -11.65
CA THR A 169 -3.54 21.50 -12.08
C THR A 169 -3.78 20.03 -11.76
N ILE A 170 -3.53 19.16 -12.72
CA ILE A 170 -3.56 17.71 -12.53
C ILE A 170 -2.12 17.23 -12.54
N LYS A 171 -1.70 16.51 -11.50
CA LYS A 171 -0.44 15.77 -11.44
C LYS A 171 -0.72 14.28 -11.43
N ILE A 172 0.01 13.50 -12.23
CA ILE A 172 -0.06 12.04 -12.23
C ILE A 172 1.33 11.53 -11.89
N TRP A 173 1.40 10.52 -11.02
CA TRP A 173 2.64 9.93 -10.58
C TRP A 173 2.49 8.40 -10.41
N PRO A 174 3.52 7.61 -10.70
CA PRO A 174 3.55 6.17 -10.48
C PRO A 174 4.08 5.84 -9.08
N GLY A 175 3.54 4.85 -8.40
CA GLY A 175 4.25 4.16 -7.34
C GLY A 175 5.21 3.15 -7.97
N VAL A 176 6.48 3.55 -8.10
CA VAL A 176 7.55 2.71 -8.62
C VAL A 176 8.15 1.92 -7.47
N ALA A 177 8.39 0.62 -7.68
CA ALA A 177 9.01 -0.27 -6.70
C ALA A 177 8.31 -0.25 -5.32
N GLU A 178 6.98 -0.27 -5.33
CA GLU A 178 6.18 -0.33 -4.09
C GLU A 178 6.51 -1.58 -3.30
N GLU A 179 6.61 -2.73 -3.95
CA GLU A 179 6.95 -4.02 -3.38
C GLU A 179 8.32 -4.06 -2.67
N GLN A 180 9.15 -3.04 -2.92
CA GLN A 180 10.42 -2.82 -2.25
C GLN A 180 10.38 -1.65 -1.26
N LEU A 181 9.21 -1.02 -1.03
CA LEU A 181 8.97 0.16 -0.19
C LEU A 181 9.84 1.35 -0.62
N GLY A 182 9.88 1.61 -1.92
CA GLY A 182 11.03 2.32 -2.46
C GLY A 182 10.84 3.80 -2.74
N THR A 183 9.70 4.27 -3.29
CA THR A 183 9.78 5.54 -4.01
C THR A 183 8.90 6.66 -3.50
N LYS A 184 7.78 6.41 -2.85
CA LYS A 184 6.88 7.47 -2.37
C LYS A 184 7.57 8.42 -1.37
N ALA A 185 8.47 7.88 -0.51
CA ALA A 185 9.31 8.69 0.38
C ALA A 185 10.26 9.62 -0.38
N PHE A 186 10.86 9.16 -1.49
CA PHE A 186 11.72 9.98 -2.34
C PHE A 186 10.93 11.08 -3.04
N PHE A 187 9.73 10.79 -3.53
CA PHE A 187 8.84 11.79 -4.12
C PHE A 187 8.44 12.88 -3.12
N ALA A 188 8.13 12.49 -1.89
CA ALA A 188 7.83 13.43 -0.81
C ALA A 188 9.06 14.30 -0.47
N ARG A 189 10.26 13.72 -0.39
CA ARG A 189 11.52 14.42 -0.12
C ARG A 189 11.84 15.42 -1.23
N GLU A 190 11.72 15.06 -2.47
CA GLU A 190 11.98 15.96 -3.62
C GLU A 190 10.88 17.01 -3.79
N GLY A 191 9.79 16.91 -3.03
CA GLY A 191 8.78 17.96 -2.93
C GLY A 191 7.65 17.86 -3.93
N LEU A 192 7.39 16.68 -4.52
CA LEU A 192 6.26 16.47 -5.43
C LEU A 192 4.94 16.96 -4.86
N PHE A 193 4.73 16.77 -3.56
CA PHE A 193 3.45 17.04 -2.90
C PHE A 193 3.35 18.41 -2.22
N ARG A 194 4.39 19.27 -2.26
CA ARG A 194 4.40 20.55 -1.55
C ARG A 194 3.32 21.53 -1.98
N ASP A 195 2.97 21.53 -3.25
CA ASP A 195 1.95 22.42 -3.84
C ASP A 195 0.61 21.70 -4.08
N VAL A 196 0.52 20.41 -3.76
CA VAL A 196 -0.68 19.58 -3.94
C VAL A 196 -1.70 19.89 -2.84
N ASP A 197 -2.96 20.08 -3.24
CA ASP A 197 -4.07 20.34 -2.32
C ASP A 197 -4.74 19.05 -1.87
N VAL A 198 -4.78 18.03 -2.74
CA VAL A 198 -5.34 16.71 -2.47
C VAL A 198 -4.68 15.64 -3.34
N SER A 199 -4.45 14.46 -2.78
CA SER A 199 -3.98 13.29 -3.51
C SER A 199 -5.00 12.16 -3.43
N PHE A 200 -5.25 11.53 -4.58
CA PHE A 200 -6.02 10.29 -4.68
C PHE A 200 -5.08 9.17 -5.11
N PHE A 201 -5.17 8.07 -4.37
CA PHE A 201 -4.40 6.87 -4.65
C PHE A 201 -5.35 5.70 -4.81
N THR A 202 -5.11 4.81 -5.75
CA THR A 202 -5.97 3.66 -6.00
C THR A 202 -5.18 2.37 -5.95
N HIS A 203 -5.72 1.38 -5.25
CA HIS A 203 -5.22 0.02 -5.16
C HIS A 203 -6.37 -0.97 -5.24
N VAL A 204 -6.12 -2.16 -5.76
CA VAL A 204 -7.11 -3.24 -5.82
C VAL A 204 -7.41 -3.76 -4.41
N TRP A 205 -8.70 -3.99 -4.12
CA TRP A 205 -9.15 -4.57 -2.86
C TRP A 205 -10.35 -5.51 -3.08
N ASP A 206 -10.71 -6.27 -2.07
CA ASP A 206 -11.87 -7.17 -2.11
C ASP A 206 -13.22 -6.47 -1.90
N GLN A 207 -13.22 -5.17 -1.65
CA GLN A 207 -14.39 -4.36 -1.38
C GLN A 207 -14.30 -3.02 -2.12
N PHE A 208 -15.45 -2.51 -2.58
CA PHE A 208 -15.52 -1.16 -3.14
C PHE A 208 -15.80 -0.14 -2.03
N THR A 209 -14.75 0.38 -1.46
CA THR A 209 -14.77 1.25 -0.28
C THR A 209 -13.64 2.30 -0.32
N THR A 210 -13.67 3.23 0.62
CA THR A 210 -12.58 4.16 0.91
C THR A 210 -12.44 4.31 2.43
N PRO A 211 -11.25 4.14 2.99
CA PRO A 211 -11.00 4.32 4.43
C PRO A 211 -10.72 5.79 4.78
N TRP A 212 -10.84 6.13 6.07
CA TRP A 212 -10.29 7.35 6.64
C TRP A 212 -9.55 7.04 7.95
N GLY A 213 -8.66 7.96 8.39
CA GLY A 213 -7.81 7.72 9.55
C GLY A 213 -6.79 6.60 9.29
N ALA A 214 -6.49 5.81 10.30
CA ALA A 214 -5.61 4.64 10.21
C ALA A 214 -6.45 3.39 9.92
N PRO A 215 -6.33 2.76 8.73
CA PRO A 215 -7.09 1.56 8.39
C PRO A 215 -6.75 0.37 9.29
N ASN A 216 -7.65 -0.60 9.37
CA ASN A 216 -7.48 -1.76 10.27
C ASN A 216 -6.33 -2.69 9.82
N GLU A 217 -6.26 -3.01 8.54
CA GLU A 217 -5.39 -4.06 8.01
C GLU A 217 -4.08 -3.51 7.43
N TYR A 218 -3.61 -2.37 7.96
CA TYR A 218 -2.35 -1.76 7.59
C TYR A 218 -1.36 -1.75 8.75
N SER A 219 -0.12 -2.10 8.46
CA SER A 219 1.04 -1.94 9.32
C SER A 219 2.06 -1.03 8.67
N GLY A 220 2.89 -0.38 9.46
CA GLY A 220 4.14 0.13 8.95
C GLY A 220 5.21 -0.96 8.93
N LEU A 221 6.29 -0.72 8.22
CA LEU A 221 7.34 -1.69 7.95
C LEU A 221 8.70 -1.02 7.89
N VAL A 222 9.71 -1.67 8.45
CA VAL A 222 11.12 -1.42 8.12
C VAL A 222 11.73 -2.68 7.52
N SER A 223 12.44 -2.51 6.41
CA SER A 223 13.14 -3.53 5.64
C SER A 223 14.64 -3.39 5.87
N VAL A 224 15.28 -4.37 6.49
CA VAL A 224 16.67 -4.27 6.98
C VAL A 224 17.47 -5.51 6.64
N VAL A 225 18.69 -5.31 6.13
CA VAL A 225 19.68 -6.37 5.93
C VAL A 225 20.76 -6.27 7.00
N TYR A 226 20.95 -7.36 7.72
CA TYR A 226 22.03 -7.56 8.67
C TYR A 226 23.11 -8.40 8.00
N SER A 227 24.35 -7.89 7.96
CA SER A 227 25.51 -8.58 7.39
C SER A 227 26.55 -8.84 8.45
N PHE A 228 27.07 -10.08 8.47
CA PHE A 228 28.06 -10.51 9.43
C PHE A 228 29.37 -10.84 8.74
N GLN A 229 30.48 -10.51 9.41
CA GLN A 229 31.84 -10.81 9.01
C GLN A 229 32.46 -11.79 10.00
N GLY A 230 32.90 -12.93 9.51
CA GLY A 230 33.63 -13.96 10.23
C GLY A 230 35.05 -14.15 9.74
N VAL A 231 35.60 -15.33 9.95
CA VAL A 231 36.94 -15.71 9.52
C VAL A 231 36.88 -17.07 8.83
N SER A 232 37.33 -17.13 7.58
CA SER A 232 37.38 -18.39 6.82
C SER A 232 38.43 -19.36 7.36
N ALA A 233 38.12 -20.64 7.27
CA ALA A 233 39.05 -21.75 7.57
C ALA A 233 38.61 -23.03 6.84
N HIS A 234 39.48 -24.01 6.73
CA HIS A 234 39.09 -25.31 6.21
C HIS A 234 38.21 -26.04 7.25
N GLY A 235 36.96 -26.36 6.88
CA GLY A 235 35.92 -26.86 7.76
C GLY A 235 36.27 -28.18 8.47
N ALA A 236 37.10 -29.04 7.88
CA ALA A 236 37.56 -30.30 8.48
C ALA A 236 39.02 -30.23 8.99
N GLY A 237 39.89 -29.47 8.30
CA GLY A 237 41.32 -29.46 8.61
C GLY A 237 41.72 -28.56 9.78
N ALA A 238 41.06 -27.39 9.91
CA ALA A 238 41.38 -26.42 10.94
C ALA A 238 40.18 -25.53 11.33
N PRO A 239 38.99 -26.08 11.64
CA PRO A 239 37.76 -25.28 11.90
C PRO A 239 37.94 -24.33 13.09
N TRP A 240 38.78 -24.64 14.08
CA TRP A 240 39.05 -23.80 15.25
C TRP A 240 39.70 -22.42 14.91
N ARG A 241 40.26 -22.29 13.70
CA ARG A 241 40.78 -21.02 13.17
C ARG A 241 39.70 -20.13 12.53
N GLY A 242 38.55 -20.73 12.22
CA GLY A 242 37.41 -20.01 11.60
C GLY A 242 36.48 -19.37 12.62
N ARG A 243 35.65 -18.48 12.11
CA ARG A 243 34.45 -17.93 12.77
C ARG A 243 33.38 -17.85 11.71
N SER A 244 32.33 -18.63 11.83
CA SER A 244 31.28 -18.72 10.81
C SER A 244 30.34 -17.52 10.92
N ALA A 245 30.29 -16.73 9.88
CA ALA A 245 29.28 -15.68 9.75
C ALA A 245 27.84 -16.24 9.60
N LEU A 246 27.71 -17.44 9.03
CA LEU A 246 26.42 -18.13 8.94
C LEU A 246 25.89 -18.51 10.32
N ASP A 247 26.73 -18.95 11.24
CA ASP A 247 26.32 -19.26 12.62
C ASP A 247 25.73 -18.02 13.30
N ALA A 248 26.27 -16.83 13.02
CA ALA A 248 25.71 -15.57 13.53
C ALA A 248 24.31 -15.29 12.94
N VAL A 249 24.10 -15.52 11.65
CA VAL A 249 22.77 -15.41 11.01
C VAL A 249 21.79 -16.40 11.64
N GLU A 250 22.19 -17.65 11.82
CA GLU A 250 21.32 -18.68 12.42
C GLU A 250 20.97 -18.34 13.88
N LEU A 251 21.96 -17.93 14.70
CA LEU A 251 21.70 -17.52 16.09
C LEU A 251 20.86 -16.25 16.18
N MET A 252 21.01 -15.29 15.25
CA MET A 252 20.12 -14.15 15.16
C MET A 252 18.67 -14.60 14.90
N ASN A 253 18.46 -15.51 13.94
CA ASN A 253 17.15 -16.01 13.59
C ASN A 253 16.50 -16.81 14.74
N ILE A 254 17.28 -17.65 15.42
CA ILE A 254 16.82 -18.40 16.60
C ILE A 254 16.48 -17.43 17.75
N GLY A 255 17.38 -16.50 18.06
CA GLY A 255 17.18 -15.51 19.12
C GLY A 255 15.94 -14.63 18.86
N TRP A 256 15.73 -14.23 17.59
CA TRP A 256 14.52 -13.51 17.17
C TRP A 256 13.26 -14.35 17.37
N ASN A 257 13.28 -15.64 17.02
CA ASN A 257 12.12 -16.51 17.19
C ASN A 257 11.77 -16.71 18.66
N PHE A 258 12.74 -16.82 19.57
CA PHE A 258 12.47 -16.83 21.02
C PHE A 258 11.91 -15.47 21.51
N ARG A 259 12.37 -14.37 20.91
CA ARG A 259 11.89 -13.04 21.27
C ARG A 259 10.43 -12.80 20.89
N ARG A 260 9.92 -13.46 19.85
CA ARG A 260 8.52 -13.34 19.38
C ARG A 260 7.49 -13.61 20.47
N GLU A 261 7.78 -14.52 21.41
CA GLU A 261 6.91 -14.83 22.56
C GLU A 261 6.56 -13.58 23.40
N HIS A 262 7.46 -12.59 23.38
CA HIS A 262 7.37 -11.39 24.21
C HIS A 262 7.03 -10.13 23.42
N LEU A 263 6.58 -10.26 22.17
CA LEU A 263 6.13 -9.16 21.33
C LEU A 263 4.61 -9.02 21.36
N ARG A 264 4.12 -7.87 20.90
CA ARG A 264 2.68 -7.64 20.76
C ARG A 264 2.07 -8.58 19.73
N LEU A 265 0.76 -8.83 19.83
CA LEU A 265 0.05 -9.73 18.90
C LEU A 265 -0.05 -9.18 17.49
N GLU A 266 0.00 -7.86 17.33
CA GLU A 266 -0.10 -7.14 16.06
C GLU A 266 1.21 -7.17 15.28
N HIS A 267 2.33 -7.40 15.97
CA HIS A 267 3.64 -7.47 15.32
C HIS A 267 3.69 -8.58 14.26
N ARG A 268 4.36 -8.29 13.14
CA ARG A 268 4.72 -9.30 12.14
C ARG A 268 6.18 -9.15 11.76
N SER A 269 6.87 -10.26 11.59
CA SER A 269 8.25 -10.25 11.10
C SER A 269 8.54 -11.49 10.27
N HIS A 270 9.32 -11.29 9.23
CA HIS A 270 9.71 -12.32 8.27
C HIS A 270 11.19 -12.13 7.95
N TYR A 271 11.87 -13.19 7.53
CA TYR A 271 13.24 -13.06 7.06
C TYR A 271 13.59 -14.10 5.99
N VAL A 272 14.60 -13.77 5.22
CA VAL A 272 15.27 -14.70 4.29
C VAL A 272 16.79 -14.58 4.48
N ILE A 273 17.51 -15.70 4.42
CA ILE A 273 18.97 -15.69 4.34
C ILE A 273 19.34 -15.32 2.91
N ARG A 274 20.09 -14.20 2.74
CA ARG A 274 20.53 -13.72 1.42
C ARG A 274 21.84 -14.33 0.97
N ASP A 275 22.75 -14.52 1.95
CA ASP A 275 24.07 -15.12 1.74
C ASP A 275 24.36 -16.03 2.93
N GLY A 276 24.74 -17.27 2.67
CA GLY A 276 25.05 -18.30 3.67
C GLY A 276 26.42 -18.95 3.46
N GLY A 277 27.25 -18.41 2.57
CA GLY A 277 28.54 -18.98 2.18
C GLY A 277 28.48 -19.82 0.91
N ASP A 278 29.66 -20.33 0.47
CA ASP A 278 29.83 -20.92 -0.86
C ASP A 278 29.72 -22.45 -0.86
N GLN A 279 30.42 -23.13 0.05
CA GLN A 279 30.42 -24.60 0.12
C GLN A 279 30.73 -25.11 1.52
N PRO A 280 30.27 -26.34 1.90
CA PRO A 280 30.28 -26.83 3.29
C PRO A 280 31.64 -27.03 3.92
N ASN A 281 32.69 -27.24 3.13
CA ASN A 281 34.05 -27.46 3.63
C ASN A 281 34.85 -26.18 3.88
N VAL A 282 34.23 -25.01 3.65
CA VAL A 282 34.81 -23.68 3.91
C VAL A 282 33.96 -22.97 4.94
N VAL A 283 34.56 -22.59 6.08
CA VAL A 283 33.87 -21.80 7.10
C VAL A 283 33.46 -20.44 6.47
N PRO A 284 32.15 -20.09 6.43
CA PRO A 284 31.68 -18.87 5.81
C PRO A 284 32.25 -17.61 6.47
N SER A 285 32.99 -16.82 5.70
CA SER A 285 33.55 -15.55 6.20
C SER A 285 32.57 -14.39 6.11
N THR A 286 31.54 -14.52 5.26
CA THR A 286 30.43 -13.56 5.14
C THR A 286 29.11 -14.31 5.18
N ALA A 287 28.09 -13.68 5.75
CA ALA A 287 26.70 -14.12 5.64
C ALA A 287 25.77 -12.93 5.87
N SER A 288 24.57 -12.99 5.33
CA SER A 288 23.59 -11.93 5.54
C SER A 288 22.16 -12.46 5.58
N VAL A 289 21.32 -11.76 6.34
CA VAL A 289 19.90 -12.04 6.48
C VAL A 289 19.09 -10.75 6.29
N TRP A 290 17.98 -10.86 5.60
CA TRP A 290 17.08 -9.77 5.31
C TRP A 290 15.78 -9.94 6.08
N TYR A 291 15.43 -8.93 6.90
CA TYR A 291 14.25 -8.88 7.75
C TYR A 291 13.23 -7.85 7.28
N PHE A 292 11.96 -8.20 7.37
CA PHE A 292 10.83 -7.27 7.45
C PHE A 292 10.32 -7.25 8.89
N LEU A 293 10.20 -6.04 9.46
CA LEU A 293 9.73 -5.80 10.82
C LEU A 293 8.53 -4.87 10.76
N ARG A 294 7.34 -5.36 11.13
CA ARG A 294 6.06 -4.67 10.98
C ARG A 294 5.40 -4.41 12.33
N GLU A 295 4.85 -3.20 12.52
CA GLU A 295 4.05 -2.76 13.65
C GLU A 295 3.04 -1.68 13.25
N LEU A 296 2.11 -1.34 14.17
CA LEU A 296 0.96 -0.47 13.89
C LEU A 296 1.29 1.02 13.81
N ASP A 297 2.39 1.47 14.41
CA ASP A 297 2.77 2.87 14.45
C ASP A 297 4.28 3.09 14.44
N PRO A 298 4.75 4.29 14.06
CA PRO A 298 6.18 4.58 13.93
C PRO A 298 7.00 4.38 15.22
N PRO A 299 6.54 4.75 16.43
CA PRO A 299 7.25 4.44 17.67
C PRO A 299 7.48 2.94 17.87
N LYS A 300 6.43 2.13 17.71
CA LYS A 300 6.51 0.66 17.88
C LYS A 300 7.42 0.01 16.84
N ILE A 301 7.43 0.51 15.60
CA ILE A 301 8.35 0.02 14.55
C ILE A 301 9.80 0.31 14.95
N ARG A 302 10.10 1.50 15.46
CA ARG A 302 11.46 1.86 15.93
C ARG A 302 11.90 1.00 17.10
N ASP A 303 11.02 0.72 18.06
CA ASP A 303 11.31 -0.15 19.19
C ASP A 303 11.62 -1.58 18.73
N LEU A 304 10.82 -2.09 17.79
CA LEU A 304 10.99 -3.41 17.20
C LEU A 304 12.32 -3.54 16.45
N TRP A 305 12.69 -2.50 15.71
CA TRP A 305 13.95 -2.44 14.99
C TRP A 305 15.15 -2.39 15.93
N ALA A 306 15.14 -1.54 16.95
CA ALA A 306 16.20 -1.48 17.97
C ALA A 306 16.38 -2.80 18.70
N LEU A 307 15.29 -3.55 18.90
CA LEU A 307 15.34 -4.89 19.44
C LEU A 307 16.04 -5.87 18.49
N ALA A 308 15.74 -5.81 17.19
CA ALA A 308 16.40 -6.66 16.20
C ALA A 308 17.90 -6.37 16.10
N ASP A 309 18.31 -5.10 16.17
CA ASP A 309 19.71 -4.68 16.24
C ASP A 309 20.42 -5.28 17.45
N SER A 310 19.75 -5.31 18.61
CA SER A 310 20.30 -5.92 19.84
C SER A 310 20.48 -7.44 19.70
N VAL A 311 19.53 -8.13 19.05
CA VAL A 311 19.62 -9.57 18.78
C VAL A 311 20.78 -9.86 17.83
N ALA A 312 20.96 -9.06 16.77
CA ALA A 312 22.06 -9.19 15.82
C ALA A 312 23.43 -9.01 16.51
N GLN A 313 23.56 -7.99 17.38
CA GLN A 313 24.78 -7.78 18.18
C GLN A 313 25.07 -8.97 19.10
N GLY A 314 24.04 -9.50 19.78
CA GLY A 314 24.16 -10.69 20.60
C GLY A 314 24.62 -11.93 19.83
N ALA A 315 24.09 -12.14 18.63
CA ALA A 315 24.50 -13.24 17.76
C ALA A 315 25.97 -13.12 17.33
N ALA A 316 26.41 -11.93 16.95
CA ALA A 316 27.81 -11.66 16.62
C ALA A 316 28.74 -11.96 17.80
N LEU A 317 28.36 -11.52 19.00
CA LEU A 317 29.13 -11.78 20.23
C LEU A 317 29.26 -13.27 20.54
N MET A 318 28.15 -14.01 20.46
CA MET A 318 28.13 -15.45 20.74
C MET A 318 28.99 -16.26 19.77
N THR A 319 29.10 -15.86 18.51
CA THR A 319 29.86 -16.56 17.48
C THR A 319 31.31 -16.09 17.34
N GLY A 320 31.67 -14.99 18.01
CA GLY A 320 32.97 -14.34 17.86
C GLY A 320 33.17 -13.74 16.46
N THR A 321 32.07 -13.39 15.81
CA THR A 321 32.02 -12.66 14.53
C THR A 321 31.80 -11.17 14.75
N LYS A 322 31.71 -10.39 13.67
CA LYS A 322 31.42 -8.97 13.72
C LYS A 322 30.10 -8.71 12.98
N LEU A 323 29.18 -7.96 13.58
CA LEU A 323 28.08 -7.34 12.84
C LEU A 323 28.69 -6.22 11.97
N GLU A 324 28.85 -6.52 10.68
CA GLU A 324 29.59 -5.64 9.74
C GLU A 324 28.74 -4.47 9.30
N SER A 325 27.46 -4.69 8.98
CA SER A 325 26.55 -3.64 8.62
C SER A 325 25.10 -3.96 8.95
N VAL A 326 24.35 -2.90 9.24
CA VAL A 326 22.89 -2.89 9.30
C VAL A 326 22.42 -1.91 8.22
N ARG A 327 21.83 -2.44 7.15
CA ARG A 327 21.44 -1.62 6.01
C ARG A 327 19.93 -1.61 5.86
N THR A 328 19.31 -0.44 6.01
CA THR A 328 17.91 -0.21 5.66
C THR A 328 17.75 -0.25 4.15
N ILE A 329 16.84 -1.07 3.65
CA ILE A 329 16.47 -1.17 2.25
C ILE A 329 15.35 -0.17 1.96
N GLY A 330 14.35 -0.14 2.83
CA GLY A 330 13.22 0.77 2.75
C GLY A 330 12.46 0.82 4.07
N ALA A 331 11.53 1.75 4.17
CA ALA A 331 10.59 1.85 5.27
C ALA A 331 9.28 2.43 4.75
N ALA A 332 8.17 1.90 5.23
CA ALA A 332 6.84 2.44 5.00
C ALA A 332 6.17 2.75 6.34
N TRP A 333 5.60 3.93 6.48
CA TRP A 333 4.86 4.29 7.66
C TRP A 333 3.37 3.98 7.47
N PRO A 334 2.63 3.61 8.53
CA PRO A 334 1.20 3.36 8.43
C PRO A 334 0.49 4.59 7.85
N PRO A 335 -0.43 4.42 6.89
CA PRO A 335 -1.13 5.56 6.29
C PRO A 335 -2.09 6.21 7.28
N HIS A 336 -2.38 7.49 7.03
CA HIS A 336 -3.41 8.26 7.74
C HIS A 336 -4.26 9.02 6.72
N PHE A 337 -5.39 8.45 6.33
CA PHE A 337 -6.22 9.00 5.28
C PHE A 337 -7.12 10.15 5.76
N ASN A 338 -7.32 11.13 4.88
CA ASN A 338 -8.04 12.35 5.20
C ASN A 338 -9.55 12.15 5.20
N ARG A 339 -10.20 12.37 6.33
CA ARG A 339 -11.64 12.12 6.49
C ARG A 339 -12.53 12.94 5.54
N PRO A 340 -12.41 14.28 5.42
CA PRO A 340 -13.23 15.06 4.48
C PRO A 340 -13.12 14.58 3.03
N VAL A 341 -11.92 14.20 2.57
CA VAL A 341 -11.68 13.66 1.23
C VAL A 341 -12.35 12.31 1.07
N ALA A 342 -12.19 11.42 2.06
CA ALA A 342 -12.80 10.10 2.06
C ALA A 342 -14.35 10.17 2.07
N GLU A 343 -14.94 11.08 2.85
CA GLU A 343 -16.39 11.31 2.85
C GLU A 343 -16.91 11.77 1.46
N ALA A 344 -16.16 12.64 0.78
CA ALA A 344 -16.51 13.10 -0.57
C ALA A 344 -16.38 11.95 -1.60
N LEU A 345 -15.31 11.14 -1.51
CA LEU A 345 -15.11 9.99 -2.37
C LEU A 345 -16.18 8.92 -2.12
N ALA A 346 -16.48 8.58 -0.86
CA ALA A 346 -17.53 7.62 -0.49
C ALA A 346 -18.92 8.02 -1.04
N ALA A 347 -19.24 9.31 -1.03
CA ALA A 347 -20.47 9.79 -1.62
C ALA A 347 -20.52 9.55 -3.14
N ASN A 348 -19.39 9.68 -3.83
CA ASN A 348 -19.29 9.40 -5.26
C ASN A 348 -19.27 7.89 -5.55
N ILE A 349 -18.60 7.07 -4.73
CA ILE A 349 -18.64 5.59 -4.79
C ILE A 349 -20.11 5.11 -4.73
N LYS A 350 -20.89 5.62 -3.78
CA LYS A 350 -22.31 5.29 -3.65
C LYS A 350 -23.15 5.76 -4.83
N ARG A 351 -22.78 6.87 -5.46
CA ARG A 351 -23.46 7.40 -6.65
C ARG A 351 -23.23 6.52 -7.88
N VAL A 352 -21.99 6.07 -8.09
CA VAL A 352 -21.61 5.20 -9.21
C VAL A 352 -22.15 3.78 -8.99
N GLY A 353 -22.04 3.27 -7.76
CA GLY A 353 -22.44 1.91 -7.39
C GLY A 353 -21.48 0.85 -7.90
N MET A 354 -21.91 -0.39 -7.81
CA MET A 354 -21.14 -1.55 -8.28
C MET A 354 -21.37 -1.81 -9.77
N PRO A 355 -20.36 -2.35 -10.49
CA PRO A 355 -20.57 -2.87 -11.84
C PRO A 355 -21.66 -3.94 -11.90
N LYS A 356 -22.25 -4.10 -13.06
CA LYS A 356 -23.16 -5.23 -13.33
C LYS A 356 -22.33 -6.41 -13.84
N TRP A 357 -22.07 -7.34 -12.94
CA TRP A 357 -21.33 -8.55 -13.26
C TRP A 357 -22.13 -9.50 -14.16
N SER A 358 -21.49 -10.03 -15.18
CA SER A 358 -22.06 -11.08 -16.00
C SER A 358 -22.05 -12.45 -15.26
N ALA A 359 -22.80 -13.41 -15.75
CA ALA A 359 -22.75 -14.77 -15.22
C ALA A 359 -21.34 -15.40 -15.34
N ASN A 360 -20.60 -15.05 -16.39
CA ASN A 360 -19.23 -15.51 -16.60
C ASN A 360 -18.27 -14.90 -15.58
N ASP A 361 -18.38 -13.61 -15.26
CA ASP A 361 -17.56 -12.96 -14.23
C ASP A 361 -17.76 -13.63 -12.87
N VAL A 362 -19.01 -13.87 -12.49
CA VAL A 362 -19.36 -14.55 -11.23
C VAL A 362 -18.85 -15.99 -11.21
N ALA A 363 -18.97 -16.74 -12.32
CA ALA A 363 -18.48 -18.11 -12.43
C ALA A 363 -16.94 -18.15 -12.31
N PHE A 364 -16.24 -17.21 -12.97
CA PHE A 364 -14.79 -17.12 -12.91
C PHE A 364 -14.30 -16.76 -11.50
N ALA A 365 -14.95 -15.79 -10.84
CA ALA A 365 -14.62 -15.45 -9.45
C ALA A 365 -14.80 -16.65 -8.50
N LYS A 366 -15.86 -17.42 -8.66
CA LYS A 366 -16.08 -18.66 -7.88
C LYS A 366 -15.04 -19.73 -8.17
N ALA A 367 -14.61 -19.88 -9.43
CA ALA A 367 -13.54 -20.80 -9.77
C ALA A 367 -12.20 -20.43 -9.11
N ILE A 368 -11.85 -19.13 -9.06
CA ILE A 368 -10.68 -18.65 -8.32
C ILE A 368 -10.84 -18.92 -6.81
N GLN A 369 -12.00 -18.63 -6.24
CA GLN A 369 -12.28 -18.88 -4.82
C GLN A 369 -12.20 -20.38 -4.48
N HIS A 370 -12.61 -21.26 -5.41
CA HIS A 370 -12.46 -22.71 -5.28
C HIS A 370 -10.98 -23.12 -5.21
N GLU A 371 -10.15 -22.64 -6.15
CA GLU A 371 -8.69 -22.90 -6.16
C GLU A 371 -8.01 -22.41 -4.88
N LEU A 372 -8.41 -21.26 -4.38
CA LEU A 372 -7.91 -20.68 -3.12
C LEU A 372 -8.47 -21.38 -1.87
N LYS A 373 -9.39 -22.35 -2.02
CA LYS A 373 -10.05 -23.07 -0.92
C LYS A 373 -10.75 -22.13 0.08
N VAL A 374 -11.32 -21.05 -0.42
CA VAL A 374 -12.14 -20.12 0.35
C VAL A 374 -13.61 -20.25 -0.04
N LYS A 375 -14.50 -19.57 0.69
CA LYS A 375 -15.95 -19.63 0.39
C LYS A 375 -16.25 -19.06 -1.01
N GLU A 376 -16.94 -19.83 -1.84
CA GLU A 376 -17.36 -19.47 -3.20
C GLU A 376 -18.57 -18.53 -3.19
N GLN A 377 -18.36 -17.28 -2.84
CA GLN A 377 -19.45 -16.27 -2.77
C GLN A 377 -19.60 -15.45 -4.05
N GLY A 378 -18.64 -15.54 -4.99
CA GLY A 378 -18.61 -14.73 -6.20
C GLY A 378 -18.10 -13.32 -5.94
N LEU A 379 -18.57 -12.37 -6.75
CA LEU A 379 -18.18 -10.94 -6.68
C LEU A 379 -19.16 -10.17 -5.78
N ASP A 380 -18.64 -9.15 -5.08
CA ASP A 380 -19.47 -8.26 -4.28
C ASP A 380 -20.39 -7.41 -5.17
N THR A 381 -21.61 -7.19 -4.72
CA THR A 381 -22.62 -6.39 -5.42
C THR A 381 -22.99 -5.11 -4.69
N ILE A 382 -22.31 -4.81 -3.58
CA ILE A 382 -22.59 -3.68 -2.70
C ILE A 382 -21.37 -2.75 -2.65
N ALA A 383 -21.57 -1.50 -3.05
CA ALA A 383 -20.61 -0.43 -2.81
C ALA A 383 -20.70 0.00 -1.34
N ARG A 384 -19.74 -0.37 -0.52
CA ARG A 384 -19.76 -0.09 0.94
C ARG A 384 -19.53 1.38 1.25
N GLY A 385 -18.69 2.05 0.47
CA GLY A 385 -18.48 3.50 0.55
C GLY A 385 -17.41 3.89 1.56
N LEU A 386 -17.76 4.25 2.78
CA LEU A 386 -16.81 4.78 3.77
C LEU A 386 -16.52 3.78 4.88
N ASP A 387 -15.24 3.47 5.08
CA ASP A 387 -14.75 2.69 6.20
C ASP A 387 -14.22 3.59 7.31
N ALA A 388 -14.77 3.43 8.51
CA ALA A 388 -14.26 4.11 9.68
C ALA A 388 -13.05 3.38 10.27
N PRO A 389 -12.08 4.09 10.85
CA PRO A 389 -10.98 3.44 11.54
C PRO A 389 -11.52 2.63 12.73
N PRO A 390 -10.94 1.47 13.02
CA PRO A 390 -11.25 0.71 14.22
C PRO A 390 -10.80 1.49 15.46
N LYS A 391 -11.26 1.07 16.62
CA LYS A 391 -10.64 1.54 17.86
C LYS A 391 -9.19 1.04 17.95
N GLU A 392 -8.37 1.75 18.71
CA GLU A 392 -6.93 1.41 18.83
C GLU A 392 -6.72 -0.04 19.29
N GLU A 393 -7.53 -0.51 20.27
CA GLU A 393 -7.47 -1.87 20.79
C GLU A 393 -7.93 -2.96 19.82
N ASP A 394 -8.67 -2.59 18.77
CA ASP A 394 -9.23 -3.51 17.77
C ASP A 394 -8.37 -3.59 16.49
N ARG A 395 -7.30 -2.78 16.39
CA ARG A 395 -6.39 -2.79 15.22
C ARG A 395 -5.59 -4.07 15.17
N LYS A 396 -5.61 -4.73 14.02
CA LYS A 396 -4.95 -6.04 13.83
C LYS A 396 -3.62 -5.97 13.09
N GLY A 397 -3.40 -4.88 12.37
CA GLY A 397 -2.30 -4.83 11.41
C GLY A 397 -2.49 -5.78 10.23
N GLY A 398 -1.68 -5.62 9.21
CA GLY A 398 -1.78 -6.41 7.98
C GLY A 398 -0.64 -6.10 7.03
N GLY A 399 -0.95 -5.87 5.75
CA GLY A 399 -0.02 -5.43 4.74
C GLY A 399 0.61 -4.08 5.05
N SER A 400 1.57 -3.69 4.26
CA SER A 400 2.18 -2.37 4.31
C SER A 400 2.28 -1.83 2.89
N ASP A 401 2.06 -0.54 2.75
CA ASP A 401 2.21 0.22 1.52
C ASP A 401 2.92 1.52 1.89
N ASP A 402 3.79 2.01 1.04
CA ASP A 402 4.51 3.26 1.27
C ASP A 402 3.67 4.52 0.99
N ILE A 403 2.33 4.37 0.75
CA ILE A 403 1.38 5.50 0.67
C ILE A 403 1.32 6.32 1.97
N GLY A 404 1.75 5.77 3.08
CA GLY A 404 1.94 6.51 4.32
C GLY A 404 2.82 7.73 4.14
N ASP A 405 3.90 7.63 3.36
CA ASP A 405 4.81 8.73 3.06
C ASP A 405 4.15 9.88 2.28
N VAL A 406 3.07 9.62 1.57
CA VAL A 406 2.24 10.64 0.92
C VAL A 406 1.18 11.18 1.88
N SER A 407 0.43 10.30 2.55
CA SER A 407 -0.73 10.68 3.36
C SER A 407 -0.40 11.53 4.59
N TRP A 408 0.85 11.48 5.08
CA TRP A 408 1.34 12.38 6.12
C TRP A 408 1.81 13.74 5.60
N ASN A 409 1.95 13.91 4.29
CA ASN A 409 2.42 15.15 3.67
C ASN A 409 1.30 15.96 3.00
N VAL A 410 0.25 15.30 2.51
CA VAL A 410 -0.86 15.91 1.79
C VAL A 410 -2.18 15.19 2.12
N PRO A 411 -3.34 15.90 2.16
CA PRO A 411 -4.62 15.24 2.31
C PRO A 411 -4.83 14.16 1.25
N THR A 412 -4.82 12.89 1.66
CA THR A 412 -4.84 11.71 0.77
C THR A 412 -5.98 10.76 1.12
N VAL A 413 -6.48 10.06 0.13
CA VAL A 413 -7.39 8.92 0.24
C VAL A 413 -7.09 7.93 -0.88
#